data_cd8516a54cb275fc73654d90d711ea69
#
_entry.id   cd8516a54cb275fc73654d90d711ea69
#
_cell.length_a   1.000
_cell.length_b   1.000
_cell.length_c   1.000
_cell.angle_alpha   90.00
_cell.angle_beta   90.00
_cell.angle_gamma   90.00
#
_symmetry.space_group_name_H-M   'P 1'
#
loop_
_entity.id
_entity.type
_entity.pdbx_description
1 polymer ?
#
loop_
_entity_poly.entity_id
_entity_poly.type
_entity_poly.pdbx_seq_one_letter_code
_entity_poly.pdbx_strand_id
1 'polypeptide(L)'
;EPLVFGRLGVGDVRGMIGRVYAPGVGKREIAALAPLLSEALEQNDAAARQICEKAGRELALLVLPVANKLGLQNARAALAGSVLAKCPPVRQAVRAALQTALPGLRCVSPQNDAASGAVLIARRALLQKK
;
A
#
# COMPACT_ATOMS: atom_id res chain seq x y z
N GLU A 1 1.96 20.60 1.83
CA GLU A 1 3.06 21.17 1.03
C GLU A 1 4.35 21.39 1.83
N PRO A 2 4.38 22.06 3.01
CA PRO A 2 5.62 22.40 3.73
C PRO A 2 6.48 21.17 4.06
N LEU A 3 5.89 20.06 4.46
CA LEU A 3 6.62 18.83 4.81
C LEU A 3 7.37 18.26 3.60
N VAL A 4 6.73 18.25 2.43
CA VAL A 4 7.35 17.75 1.19
C VAL A 4 8.47 18.68 0.74
N PHE A 5 8.24 19.99 0.77
CA PHE A 5 9.25 20.99 0.40
C PHE A 5 10.48 20.90 1.30
N GLY A 6 10.27 20.82 2.62
CA GLY A 6 11.36 20.65 3.59
C GLY A 6 12.15 19.36 3.35
N ARG A 7 11.46 18.24 3.07
CA ARG A 7 12.12 16.95 2.81
C ARG A 7 12.93 16.93 1.52
N LEU A 8 12.47 17.64 0.49
CA LEU A 8 13.15 17.75 -0.81
C LEU A 8 14.20 18.88 -0.85
N GLY A 9 14.24 19.76 0.15
CA GLY A 9 15.12 20.93 0.20
C GLY A 9 14.76 21.97 -0.86
N VAL A 10 13.46 22.18 -1.11
CA VAL A 10 12.94 23.13 -2.12
C VAL A 10 12.00 24.15 -1.47
N GLY A 11 11.87 25.34 -2.08
CA GLY A 11 11.04 26.41 -1.54
C GLY A 11 9.64 26.52 -2.16
N ASP A 12 9.43 25.92 -3.33
CA ASP A 12 8.19 26.05 -4.10
C ASP A 12 7.89 24.82 -4.96
N VAL A 13 6.73 24.84 -5.63
CA VAL A 13 6.26 23.77 -6.53
C VAL A 13 7.18 23.60 -7.73
N ARG A 14 7.74 24.70 -8.28
CA ARG A 14 8.66 24.63 -9.42
C ARG A 14 9.95 23.90 -9.04
N GLY A 15 10.51 24.21 -7.87
CA GLY A 15 11.66 23.50 -7.30
C GLY A 15 11.35 22.02 -7.05
N MET A 16 10.17 21.71 -6.53
CA MET A 16 9.72 20.33 -6.33
C MET A 16 9.67 19.56 -7.65
N ILE A 17 9.06 20.13 -8.70
CA ILE A 17 9.01 19.51 -10.03
C ILE A 17 10.43 19.25 -10.54
N GLY A 18 11.29 20.29 -10.51
CA GLY A 18 12.69 20.17 -10.93
C GLY A 18 13.44 19.08 -10.17
N ARG A 19 13.20 18.96 -8.85
CA ARG A 19 13.83 17.95 -8.00
C ARG A 19 13.34 16.53 -8.31
N VAL A 20 12.04 16.34 -8.50
CA VAL A 20 11.44 15.02 -8.77
C VAL A 20 11.82 14.48 -10.15
N TYR A 21 11.95 15.36 -11.15
CA TYR A 21 12.32 14.98 -12.52
C TYR A 21 13.82 15.15 -12.82
N ALA A 22 14.65 15.45 -11.82
CA ALA A 22 16.09 15.56 -12.00
C ALA A 22 16.71 14.21 -12.43
N PRO A 23 17.76 14.25 -13.29
CA PRO A 23 18.50 13.04 -13.62
C PRO A 23 19.02 12.34 -12.36
N GLY A 24 18.84 11.02 -12.29
CA GLY A 24 19.26 10.19 -11.16
C GLY A 24 18.25 10.09 -10.02
N VAL A 25 17.12 10.82 -10.05
CA VAL A 25 16.01 10.62 -9.12
C VAL A 25 15.12 9.49 -9.63
N GLY A 26 15.06 8.40 -8.87
CA GLY A 26 14.30 7.21 -9.21
C GLY A 26 13.10 6.99 -8.29
N LYS A 27 12.45 5.86 -8.49
CA LYS A 27 11.26 5.46 -7.70
C LYS A 27 11.55 5.36 -6.19
N ARG A 28 12.80 5.05 -5.82
CA ARG A 28 13.21 4.89 -4.42
C ARG A 28 13.18 6.24 -3.67
N GLU A 29 13.67 7.29 -4.30
CA GLU A 29 13.70 8.65 -3.74
C GLU A 29 12.28 9.19 -3.57
N ILE A 30 11.40 8.94 -4.56
CA ILE A 30 9.99 9.31 -4.47
C ILE A 30 9.29 8.50 -3.38
N ALA A 31 9.54 7.19 -3.30
CA ALA A 31 8.95 6.33 -2.25
C ALA A 31 9.42 6.73 -0.84
N ALA A 32 10.59 7.34 -0.69
CA ALA A 32 11.08 7.86 0.59
C ALA A 32 10.25 9.03 1.16
N LEU A 33 9.36 9.63 0.35
CA LEU A 33 8.39 10.64 0.81
C LEU A 33 7.17 10.02 1.50
N ALA A 34 6.92 8.72 1.34
CA ALA A 34 5.72 8.07 1.90
C ALA A 34 5.55 8.23 3.42
N PRO A 35 6.61 8.22 4.27
CA PRO A 35 6.47 8.48 5.70
C PRO A 35 5.88 9.86 6.05
N LEU A 36 6.10 10.88 5.20
CA LEU A 36 5.54 12.22 5.41
C LEU A 36 4.00 12.21 5.40
N LEU A 37 3.40 11.20 4.77
CA LEU A 37 1.94 11.05 4.78
C LEU A 37 1.41 10.78 6.20
N SER A 38 2.11 9.95 6.98
CA SER A 38 1.74 9.69 8.38
C SER A 38 1.91 10.94 9.24
N GLU A 39 3.01 11.67 9.06
CA GLU A 39 3.28 12.92 9.75
C GLU A 39 2.23 14.00 9.43
N ALA A 40 1.84 14.15 8.16
CA ALA A 40 0.77 15.07 7.76
C ALA A 40 -0.58 14.68 8.38
N LEU A 41 -0.87 13.40 8.52
CA LEU A 41 -2.11 12.92 9.15
C LEU A 41 -2.15 13.21 10.65
N GLU A 42 -1.01 13.14 11.36
CA GLU A 42 -0.90 13.55 12.76
C GLU A 42 -1.21 15.04 12.92
N GLN A 43 -0.92 15.86 11.90
CA GLN A 43 -1.27 17.27 11.82
C GLN A 43 -2.69 17.52 11.31
N ASN A 44 -3.53 16.49 11.16
CA ASN A 44 -4.90 16.56 10.63
C ASN A 44 -5.01 17.13 9.21
N ASP A 45 -3.98 16.97 8.37
CA ASP A 45 -3.98 17.44 6.98
C ASP A 45 -5.05 16.70 6.15
N ALA A 46 -6.00 17.47 5.60
CA ALA A 46 -7.10 16.93 4.83
C ALA A 46 -6.64 16.31 3.50
N ALA A 47 -5.61 16.87 2.87
CA ALA A 47 -5.07 16.34 1.62
C ALA A 47 -4.37 14.99 1.85
N ALA A 48 -3.63 14.84 2.96
CA ALA A 48 -3.04 13.57 3.37
C ALA A 48 -4.11 12.49 3.57
N ARG A 49 -5.23 12.83 4.20
CA ARG A 49 -6.38 11.93 4.38
C ARG A 49 -6.95 11.47 3.04
N GLN A 50 -7.21 12.41 2.14
CA GLN A 50 -7.72 12.11 0.79
C GLN A 50 -6.76 11.21 0.00
N ILE A 51 -5.45 11.43 0.10
CA ILE A 51 -4.43 10.57 -0.52
C ILE A 51 -4.52 9.13 0.01
N CYS A 52 -4.65 8.95 1.33
CA CYS A 52 -4.78 7.62 1.94
C CYS A 52 -6.06 6.91 1.49
N GLU A 53 -7.18 7.62 1.48
CA GLU A 53 -8.47 7.07 1.05
C GLU A 53 -8.45 6.68 -0.42
N LYS A 54 -7.89 7.55 -1.28
CA LYS A 54 -7.72 7.25 -2.70
C LYS A 54 -6.81 6.02 -2.89
N ALA A 55 -5.66 5.99 -2.26
CA ALA A 55 -4.75 4.85 -2.33
C ALA A 55 -5.41 3.55 -1.86
N GLY A 56 -6.22 3.61 -0.80
CA GLY A 56 -6.99 2.46 -0.32
C GLY A 56 -8.01 1.95 -1.34
N ARG A 57 -8.76 2.86 -1.96
CA ARG A 57 -9.72 2.50 -3.04
C ARG A 57 -9.01 1.88 -4.24
N GLU A 58 -7.93 2.47 -4.71
CA GLU A 58 -7.15 1.96 -5.85
C GLU A 58 -6.59 0.55 -5.58
N LEU A 59 -6.07 0.31 -4.36
CA LEU A 59 -5.62 -1.02 -3.98
C LEU A 59 -6.77 -2.03 -3.89
N ALA A 60 -7.95 -1.62 -3.43
CA ALA A 60 -9.13 -2.48 -3.41
C ALA A 60 -9.57 -2.88 -4.83
N LEU A 61 -9.46 -1.98 -5.81
CA LEU A 61 -9.77 -2.28 -7.21
C LEU A 61 -8.88 -3.36 -7.82
N LEU A 62 -7.70 -3.62 -7.26
CA LEU A 62 -6.86 -4.75 -7.68
C LEU A 62 -7.38 -6.10 -7.14
N VAL A 63 -8.03 -6.08 -5.98
CA VAL A 63 -8.54 -7.29 -5.32
C VAL A 63 -9.91 -7.70 -5.86
N LEU A 64 -10.81 -6.75 -6.08
CA LEU A 64 -12.21 -7.00 -6.42
C LEU A 64 -12.41 -7.85 -7.68
N PRO A 65 -11.76 -7.58 -8.83
CA PRO A 65 -11.91 -8.40 -10.03
C PRO A 65 -11.43 -9.83 -9.81
N VAL A 66 -10.34 -10.01 -9.06
CA VAL A 66 -9.80 -11.34 -8.77
C VAL A 66 -10.74 -12.12 -7.85
N ALA A 67 -11.23 -11.50 -6.79
CA ALA A 67 -12.18 -12.11 -5.87
C ALA A 67 -13.47 -12.52 -6.58
N ASN A 68 -14.02 -11.67 -7.44
CA ASN A 68 -15.22 -11.96 -8.21
C ASN A 68 -15.00 -13.09 -9.22
N LYS A 69 -13.89 -13.04 -9.98
CA LYS A 69 -13.56 -14.06 -10.98
C LYS A 69 -13.39 -15.46 -10.36
N LEU A 70 -12.83 -15.51 -9.15
CA LEU A 70 -12.54 -16.77 -8.44
C LEU A 70 -13.63 -17.18 -7.44
N GLY A 71 -14.72 -16.43 -7.31
CA GLY A 71 -15.79 -16.71 -6.33
C GLY A 71 -15.37 -16.58 -4.88
N LEU A 72 -14.41 -15.69 -4.56
CA LEU A 72 -13.78 -15.57 -3.23
C LEU A 72 -14.49 -14.57 -2.29
N GLN A 73 -15.84 -14.56 -2.28
CA GLN A 73 -16.62 -13.64 -1.46
C GLN A 73 -16.43 -13.83 0.05
N ASN A 74 -16.15 -15.05 0.50
CA ASN A 74 -15.97 -15.41 1.91
C ASN A 74 -14.53 -15.83 2.25
N ALA A 75 -13.55 -15.35 1.48
CA ALA A 75 -12.14 -15.72 1.62
C ALA A 75 -11.37 -14.79 2.58
N ARG A 76 -10.07 -15.08 2.73
CA ARG A 76 -9.12 -14.21 3.43
C ARG A 76 -8.19 -13.54 2.43
N ALA A 77 -8.06 -12.21 2.53
CA ALA A 77 -7.11 -11.41 1.77
C ALA A 77 -5.95 -10.97 2.67
N ALA A 78 -4.74 -11.43 2.41
CA ALA A 78 -3.57 -11.00 3.15
C ALA A 78 -3.06 -9.65 2.65
N LEU A 79 -3.01 -8.65 3.53
CA LEU A 79 -2.51 -7.31 3.23
C LEU A 79 -1.00 -7.28 3.47
N ALA A 80 -0.22 -7.45 2.39
CA ALA A 80 1.24 -7.51 2.40
C ALA A 80 1.88 -6.27 1.76
N GLY A 81 3.15 -6.04 2.06
CA GLY A 81 3.95 -4.95 1.51
C GLY A 81 4.20 -3.82 2.51
N SER A 82 5.29 -3.07 2.28
CA SER A 82 5.79 -2.07 3.22
C SER A 82 4.80 -0.92 3.47
N VAL A 83 4.06 -0.48 2.47
CA VAL A 83 3.05 0.59 2.62
C VAL A 83 1.93 0.11 3.55
N LEU A 84 1.37 -1.07 3.30
CA LEU A 84 0.27 -1.62 4.12
C LEU A 84 0.73 -2.01 5.53
N ALA A 85 2.00 -2.37 5.72
CA ALA A 85 2.57 -2.65 7.02
C ALA A 85 2.85 -1.38 7.84
N LYS A 86 3.39 -0.32 7.19
CA LYS A 86 3.92 0.87 7.85
C LYS A 86 2.99 2.09 7.81
N CYS A 87 1.94 2.08 6.99
CA CYS A 87 0.97 3.17 6.89
C CYS A 87 -0.43 2.70 7.29
N PRO A 88 -0.78 2.75 8.61
CA PRO A 88 -2.09 2.31 9.11
C PRO A 88 -3.28 2.98 8.40
N PRO A 89 -3.26 4.29 8.07
CA PRO A 89 -4.37 4.93 7.40
C PRO A 89 -4.68 4.35 6.02
N VAL A 90 -3.65 4.06 5.19
CA VAL A 90 -3.85 3.39 3.90
C VAL A 90 -4.41 1.98 4.10
N ARG A 91 -3.87 1.24 5.07
CA ARG A 91 -4.38 -0.11 5.39
C ARG A 91 -5.85 -0.09 5.84
N GLN A 92 -6.25 0.90 6.64
CA GLN A 92 -7.65 1.07 7.05
C GLN A 92 -8.55 1.40 5.85
N ALA A 93 -8.11 2.28 4.95
CA ALA A 93 -8.84 2.63 3.75
C ALA A 93 -9.05 1.43 2.81
N VAL A 94 -8.01 0.58 2.62
CA VAL A 94 -8.16 -0.69 1.88
C VAL A 94 -9.20 -1.59 2.54
N ARG A 95 -9.12 -1.78 3.86
CA ARG A 95 -10.07 -2.62 4.59
C ARG A 95 -11.50 -2.11 4.44
N ALA A 96 -11.71 -0.81 4.61
CA ALA A 96 -13.04 -0.20 4.48
C ALA A 96 -13.61 -0.38 3.06
N ALA A 97 -12.81 -0.14 2.02
CA ALA A 97 -13.22 -0.32 0.64
C ALA A 97 -13.57 -1.77 0.31
N LEU A 98 -12.75 -2.74 0.77
CA LEU A 98 -13.01 -4.16 0.58
C LEU A 98 -14.22 -4.63 1.38
N GLN A 99 -14.39 -4.17 2.63
CA GLN A 99 -15.53 -4.52 3.47
C GLN A 99 -16.85 -4.04 2.87
N THR A 100 -16.86 -2.85 2.24
CA THR A 100 -18.04 -2.31 1.56
C THR A 100 -18.40 -3.15 0.33
N ALA A 101 -17.42 -3.51 -0.48
CA ALA A 101 -17.65 -4.21 -1.75
C ALA A 101 -17.82 -5.74 -1.59
N LEU A 102 -17.15 -6.34 -0.61
CA LEU A 102 -17.14 -7.78 -0.33
C LEU A 102 -17.24 -8.00 1.20
N PRO A 103 -18.44 -7.89 1.81
CA PRO A 103 -18.60 -7.98 3.27
C PRO A 103 -18.12 -9.27 3.90
N GLY A 104 -18.11 -10.38 3.15
CA GLY A 104 -17.61 -11.68 3.61
C GLY A 104 -16.09 -11.85 3.52
N LEU A 105 -15.40 -10.96 2.79
CA LEU A 105 -13.95 -11.03 2.65
C LEU A 105 -13.24 -10.52 3.91
N ARG A 106 -12.37 -11.33 4.50
CA ARG A 106 -11.63 -10.98 5.71
C ARG A 106 -10.21 -10.52 5.39
N CYS A 107 -9.89 -9.27 5.67
CA CYS A 107 -8.52 -8.75 5.56
C CYS A 107 -7.69 -9.22 6.75
N VAL A 108 -6.60 -9.93 6.49
CA VAL A 108 -5.67 -10.46 7.50
C VAL A 108 -4.26 -9.92 7.27
N SER A 109 -3.44 -9.98 8.30
CA SER A 109 -1.99 -9.76 8.15
C SER A 109 -1.32 -11.05 7.68
N PRO A 110 -0.23 -10.99 6.89
CA PRO A 110 0.59 -12.16 6.57
C PRO A 110 1.11 -12.81 7.85
N GLN A 111 1.11 -14.15 7.90
CA GLN A 111 1.65 -14.90 9.04
C GLN A 111 3.18 -14.93 9.00
N ASN A 112 3.75 -14.97 7.79
CA ASN A 112 5.17 -15.05 7.54
C ASN A 112 5.56 -14.07 6.42
N ASP A 113 6.84 -13.87 6.21
CA ASP A 113 7.36 -13.10 5.09
C ASP A 113 7.27 -13.87 3.75
N ALA A 114 7.57 -13.18 2.66
CA ALA A 114 7.49 -13.75 1.32
C ALA A 114 8.51 -14.88 1.09
N ALA A 115 9.69 -14.81 1.72
CA ALA A 115 10.72 -15.84 1.60
C ALA A 115 10.26 -17.16 2.25
N SER A 116 9.72 -17.10 3.46
CA SER A 116 9.12 -18.24 4.15
C SER A 116 7.97 -18.85 3.33
N GLY A 117 7.14 -18.00 2.71
CA GLY A 117 6.06 -18.44 1.81
C GLY A 117 6.59 -19.21 0.60
N ALA A 118 7.65 -18.74 -0.03
CA ALA A 118 8.30 -19.41 -1.16
C ALA A 118 8.86 -20.80 -0.77
N VAL A 119 9.49 -20.90 0.41
CA VAL A 119 10.00 -22.19 0.94
C VAL A 119 8.85 -23.17 1.15
N LEU A 120 7.72 -22.73 1.71
CA LEU A 120 6.55 -23.58 1.93
C LEU A 120 5.95 -24.10 0.61
N ILE A 121 5.90 -23.26 -0.43
CA ILE A 121 5.43 -23.64 -1.78
C ILE A 121 6.37 -24.67 -2.39
N ALA A 122 7.69 -24.44 -2.36
CA ALA A 122 8.69 -25.38 -2.88
C ALA A 122 8.64 -26.74 -2.18
N ARG A 123 8.54 -26.74 -0.84
CA ARG A 123 8.37 -27.98 -0.05
C ARG A 123 7.12 -28.75 -0.45
N ARG A 124 5.99 -28.08 -0.61
CA ARG A 124 4.73 -28.72 -1.03
C ARG A 124 4.85 -29.35 -2.41
N ALA A 125 5.46 -28.65 -3.38
CA ALA A 125 5.68 -29.16 -4.72
C ALA A 125 6.58 -30.42 -4.74
N LEU A 126 7.61 -30.48 -3.90
CA LEU A 126 8.48 -31.66 -3.76
C LEU A 126 7.74 -32.87 -3.17
N LEU A 127 6.83 -32.65 -2.20
CA LEU A 127 6.05 -33.72 -1.57
C LEU A 127 4.97 -34.29 -2.49
N GLN A 128 4.46 -33.51 -3.46
CA GLN A 128 3.44 -33.96 -4.42
C GLN A 128 4.03 -34.76 -5.60
N LYS A 129 5.35 -34.77 -5.79
CA LYS A 129 6.03 -35.55 -6.83
C LYS A 129 6.40 -36.99 -6.40
N LYS A 130 6.05 -37.40 -5.20
CA LYS A 130 6.14 -38.77 -4.69
C LYS A 130 4.78 -39.45 -4.75
#